data_1dd25b35768049aaf9b4239ed82d7a49
#
_entry.id   1dd25b35768049aaf9b4239ed82d7a49
#
_cell.length_a   1.000
_cell.length_b   1.000
_cell.length_c   1.000
_cell.angle_alpha   90.00
_cell.angle_beta   90.00
_cell.angle_gamma   90.00
#
_symmetry.space_group_name_H-M   'P 1'
#
loop_
_entity.id
_entity.type
_entity.pdbx_description
1 polymer ?
#
loop_
_entity_poly.entity_id
_entity_poly.type
_entity_poly.pdbx_seq_one_letter_code
_entity_poly.pdbx_strand_id
1 'polypeptide(L)'
;TPLYSSAASDVYKRQVNYCTKENIPIFPGAYTPLEIYNANKLGATAVKIFPATQLGPGYVKDVLAPLPNLKLLPTGGVSVDNIASFFKVGAIGVGMGSSLFDKALIANNDYDGLFQHFKKIAKEVFNAKQ
;
A
#
# COMPACT_ATOMS: atom_id res chain seq x y z
N THR A 1 21.57 -23.10 2.49
CA THR A 1 20.64 -21.94 2.42
C THR A 1 21.50 -20.69 2.31
N PRO A 2 21.31 -19.80 1.33
CA PRO A 2 22.11 -18.59 1.24
C PRO A 2 21.91 -17.76 2.52
N LEU A 3 22.99 -17.45 3.19
CA LEU A 3 23.03 -16.61 4.40
C LEU A 3 22.34 -15.23 4.22
N TYR A 4 22.17 -14.81 2.98
CA TYR A 4 21.57 -13.52 2.62
C TYR A 4 20.05 -13.44 2.88
N SER A 5 19.31 -14.53 2.71
CA SER A 5 17.85 -14.49 2.91
C SER A 5 17.47 -14.42 4.39
N SER A 6 18.22 -15.09 5.26
CA SER A 6 18.01 -15.02 6.71
C SER A 6 18.37 -13.63 7.27
N ALA A 7 19.49 -13.05 6.83
CA ALA A 7 19.92 -11.72 7.25
C ALA A 7 18.90 -10.63 6.85
N ALA A 8 18.40 -10.67 5.62
CA ALA A 8 17.38 -9.71 5.17
C ALA A 8 16.07 -9.84 5.96
N SER A 9 15.62 -11.06 6.22
CA SER A 9 14.45 -11.33 7.04
C SER A 9 14.61 -10.83 8.49
N ASP A 10 15.78 -11.00 9.07
CA ASP A 10 16.06 -10.56 10.44
C ASP A 10 16.16 -9.04 10.57
N VAL A 11 16.72 -8.36 9.57
CA VAL A 11 16.76 -6.88 9.51
C VAL A 11 15.34 -6.34 9.41
N TYR A 12 14.50 -6.90 8.54
CA TYR A 12 13.11 -6.53 8.39
C TYR A 12 12.34 -6.68 9.71
N LYS A 13 12.44 -7.82 10.38
CA LYS A 13 11.78 -8.06 11.67
C LYS A 13 12.24 -7.08 12.74
N ARG A 14 13.54 -6.79 12.80
CA ARG A 14 14.10 -5.83 13.76
C ARG A 14 13.59 -4.42 13.51
N GLN A 15 13.47 -3.99 12.25
CA GLN A 15 12.92 -2.69 11.89
C GLN A 15 11.45 -2.56 12.32
N VAL A 16 10.61 -3.56 12.02
CA VAL A 16 9.20 -3.53 12.41
C VAL A 16 9.06 -3.51 13.94
N ASN A 17 9.78 -4.37 14.64
CA ASN A 17 9.75 -4.43 16.10
C ASN A 17 10.22 -3.12 16.75
N TYR A 18 11.27 -2.50 16.23
CA TYR A 18 11.77 -1.22 16.73
C TYR A 18 10.70 -0.13 16.55
N CYS A 19 10.15 0.03 15.36
CA CYS A 19 9.12 1.02 15.09
C CYS A 19 7.88 0.82 15.97
N THR A 20 7.45 -0.44 16.13
CA THR A 20 6.29 -0.77 16.97
C THR A 20 6.55 -0.41 18.44
N LYS A 21 7.74 -0.73 18.96
CA LYS A 21 8.13 -0.41 20.34
C LYS A 21 8.17 1.10 20.59
N GLU A 22 8.66 1.86 19.63
CA GLU A 22 8.79 3.32 19.72
C GLU A 22 7.51 4.07 19.29
N ASN A 23 6.40 3.36 19.03
CA ASN A 23 5.14 3.91 18.53
C ASN A 23 5.29 4.71 17.22
N ILE A 24 6.23 4.29 16.37
CA ILE A 24 6.44 4.88 15.03
C ILE A 24 5.58 4.09 14.03
N PRO A 25 4.66 4.76 13.29
CA PRO A 25 3.90 4.08 12.23
C PRO A 25 4.82 3.46 11.19
N ILE A 26 4.58 2.17 10.89
CA ILE A 26 5.37 1.44 9.89
C ILE A 26 4.45 0.68 8.95
N PHE A 27 4.80 0.72 7.65
CA PHE A 27 4.07 0.11 6.53
C PHE A 27 4.98 -0.86 5.77
N PRO A 28 5.32 -2.01 6.36
CA PRO A 28 6.24 -2.96 5.74
C PRO A 28 5.64 -3.53 4.45
N GLY A 29 6.51 -3.74 3.44
CA GLY A 29 6.13 -4.35 2.17
C GLY A 29 6.05 -5.87 2.27
N ALA A 30 5.03 -6.45 1.66
CA ALA A 30 4.84 -7.90 1.56
C ALA A 30 4.14 -8.23 0.24
N TYR A 31 4.29 -9.47 -0.22
CA TYR A 31 3.70 -9.93 -1.47
C TYR A 31 2.80 -11.15 -1.29
N THR A 32 3.20 -12.12 -0.46
CA THR A 32 2.46 -13.35 -0.21
C THR A 32 1.57 -13.23 1.04
N PRO A 33 0.49 -14.03 1.15
CA PRO A 33 -0.36 -14.04 2.33
C PRO A 33 0.39 -14.32 3.63
N LEU A 34 1.40 -15.18 3.59
CA LEU A 34 2.23 -15.50 4.77
C LEU A 34 3.09 -14.29 5.20
N GLU A 35 3.70 -13.58 4.25
CA GLU A 35 4.46 -12.37 4.54
C GLU A 35 3.56 -11.28 5.12
N ILE A 36 2.37 -11.11 4.54
CA ILE A 36 1.35 -10.15 5.02
C ILE A 36 0.93 -10.47 6.46
N TYR A 37 0.59 -11.73 6.72
CA TYR A 37 0.23 -12.19 8.07
C TYR A 37 1.36 -11.96 9.07
N ASN A 38 2.59 -12.31 8.72
CA ASN A 38 3.75 -12.13 9.60
C ASN A 38 4.04 -10.65 9.89
N ALA A 39 3.94 -9.78 8.88
CA ALA A 39 4.11 -8.34 9.05
C ALA A 39 3.05 -7.76 10.00
N ASN A 40 1.79 -8.15 9.82
CA ASN A 40 0.71 -7.74 10.72
C ASN A 40 0.92 -8.24 12.15
N LYS A 41 1.34 -9.50 12.31
CA LYS A 41 1.63 -10.11 13.63
C LYS A 41 2.77 -9.39 14.37
N LEU A 42 3.73 -8.81 13.66
CA LEU A 42 4.80 -8.01 14.23
C LEU A 42 4.34 -6.59 14.65
N GLY A 43 3.09 -6.22 14.42
CA GLY A 43 2.53 -4.94 14.83
C GLY A 43 2.61 -3.84 13.77
N ALA A 44 2.72 -4.18 12.49
CA ALA A 44 2.66 -3.20 11.40
C ALA A 44 1.38 -2.35 11.49
N THR A 45 1.51 -1.05 11.26
CA THR A 45 0.36 -0.13 11.20
C THR A 45 -0.61 -0.51 10.07
N ALA A 46 -0.07 -0.84 8.92
CA ALA A 46 -0.73 -1.53 7.83
C ALA A 46 0.34 -2.24 6.99
N VAL A 47 -0.05 -3.22 6.19
CA VAL A 47 0.88 -3.96 5.33
C VAL A 47 0.77 -3.45 3.90
N LYS A 48 1.86 -2.96 3.36
CA LYS A 48 1.98 -2.55 1.97
C LYS A 48 2.06 -3.79 1.07
N ILE A 49 1.07 -4.00 0.21
CA ILE A 49 1.15 -5.02 -0.84
C ILE A 49 1.92 -4.44 -2.02
N PHE A 50 3.09 -5.01 -2.34
CA PHE A 50 3.93 -4.47 -3.41
C PHE A 50 4.72 -5.56 -4.13
N PRO A 51 4.77 -5.52 -5.47
CA PRO A 51 3.99 -4.66 -6.36
C PRO A 51 2.55 -5.17 -6.54
N ALA A 52 1.55 -4.28 -6.42
CA ALA A 52 0.14 -4.63 -6.60
C ALA A 52 -0.32 -4.60 -8.07
N THR A 53 0.54 -4.17 -8.99
CA THR A 53 0.22 -3.97 -10.42
C THR A 53 -0.37 -5.23 -11.08
N GLN A 54 0.18 -6.41 -10.77
CA GLN A 54 -0.26 -7.68 -11.34
C GLN A 54 -1.34 -8.37 -10.50
N LEU A 55 -1.43 -8.03 -9.23
CA LEU A 55 -2.32 -8.71 -8.27
C LEU A 55 -3.74 -8.16 -8.32
N GLY A 56 -3.89 -6.86 -8.47
CA GLY A 56 -5.18 -6.18 -8.54
C GLY A 56 -6.05 -6.28 -7.27
N PRO A 57 -7.28 -5.73 -7.32
CA PRO A 57 -8.21 -5.78 -6.18
C PRO A 57 -8.67 -7.18 -5.80
N GLY A 58 -8.72 -8.12 -6.76
CA GLY A 58 -9.09 -9.52 -6.49
C GLY A 58 -8.21 -10.17 -5.44
N TYR A 59 -6.91 -9.97 -5.54
CA TYR A 59 -5.94 -10.49 -4.56
C TYR A 59 -6.20 -9.95 -3.16
N VAL A 60 -6.47 -8.64 -3.01
CA VAL A 60 -6.81 -8.02 -1.72
C VAL A 60 -8.03 -8.69 -1.10
N LYS A 61 -9.07 -8.91 -1.91
CA LYS A 61 -10.30 -9.61 -1.49
C LYS A 61 -10.00 -11.03 -1.00
N ASP A 62 -9.20 -11.77 -1.77
CA ASP A 62 -8.89 -13.18 -1.46
C ASP A 62 -8.05 -13.31 -0.18
N VAL A 63 -7.12 -12.40 0.06
CA VAL A 63 -6.33 -12.36 1.30
C VAL A 63 -7.20 -11.99 2.50
N LEU A 64 -8.10 -11.02 2.35
CA LEU A 64 -8.98 -10.59 3.44
C LEU A 64 -10.07 -11.60 3.79
N ALA A 65 -10.45 -12.50 2.89
CA ALA A 65 -11.48 -13.49 3.14
C ALA A 65 -11.18 -14.36 4.37
N PRO A 66 -10.01 -15.02 4.49
CA PRO A 66 -9.63 -15.75 5.69
C PRO A 66 -9.05 -14.86 6.81
N LEU A 67 -8.62 -13.64 6.53
CA LEU A 67 -7.90 -12.76 7.44
C LEU A 67 -8.53 -11.35 7.47
N PRO A 68 -9.79 -11.20 7.90
CA PRO A 68 -10.56 -9.96 7.72
C PRO A 68 -10.04 -8.76 8.54
N ASN A 69 -9.20 -9.01 9.53
CA ASN A 69 -8.66 -7.97 10.42
C ASN A 69 -7.35 -7.34 9.90
N LEU A 70 -6.85 -7.80 8.75
CA LEU A 70 -5.64 -7.23 8.15
C LEU A 70 -5.90 -5.82 7.62
N LYS A 71 -4.95 -4.94 7.86
CA LYS A 71 -4.93 -3.58 7.30
C LYS A 71 -4.01 -3.57 6.08
N LEU A 72 -4.60 -3.59 4.89
CA LEU A 72 -3.87 -3.71 3.62
C LEU A 72 -3.80 -2.38 2.88
N LEU A 73 -2.62 -2.11 2.30
CA LEU A 73 -2.31 -0.89 1.57
C LEU A 73 -1.65 -1.26 0.22
N PRO A 74 -2.47 -1.63 -0.80
CA PRO A 74 -1.95 -1.95 -2.12
C PRO A 74 -1.21 -0.76 -2.73
N THR A 75 -0.04 -1.05 -3.29
CA THR A 75 0.88 -0.06 -3.85
C THR A 75 1.46 -0.56 -5.17
N GLY A 76 1.50 0.31 -6.16
CA GLY A 76 1.89 -0.01 -7.54
C GLY A 76 0.69 -0.30 -8.43
N GLY A 77 0.64 0.36 -9.57
CA GLY A 77 -0.48 0.27 -10.52
C GLY A 77 -1.77 0.93 -10.06
N VAL A 78 -1.77 1.62 -8.93
CA VAL A 78 -2.94 2.38 -8.45
C VAL A 78 -3.02 3.71 -9.19
N SER A 79 -4.20 4.03 -9.69
CA SER A 79 -4.52 5.25 -10.42
C SER A 79 -5.91 5.78 -10.03
N VAL A 80 -6.26 6.97 -10.51
CA VAL A 80 -7.59 7.56 -10.30
C VAL A 80 -8.71 6.59 -10.73
N ASP A 81 -8.48 5.82 -11.80
CA ASP A 81 -9.52 4.99 -12.41
C ASP A 81 -9.80 3.70 -11.61
N ASN A 82 -8.88 3.26 -10.76
CA ASN A 82 -9.01 2.01 -10.02
C ASN A 82 -9.00 2.15 -8.49
N ILE A 83 -8.78 3.35 -7.94
CA ILE A 83 -8.79 3.61 -6.49
C ILE A 83 -10.03 3.00 -5.82
N ALA A 84 -11.22 3.30 -6.35
CA ALA A 84 -12.50 2.86 -5.78
C ALA A 84 -12.59 1.33 -5.69
N SER A 85 -12.03 0.60 -6.67
CA SER A 85 -12.05 -0.86 -6.68
C SER A 85 -11.24 -1.49 -5.54
N PHE A 86 -10.13 -0.88 -5.14
CA PHE A 86 -9.34 -1.34 -4.00
C PHE A 86 -10.04 -1.09 -2.66
N PHE A 87 -10.65 0.07 -2.46
CA PHE A 87 -11.42 0.33 -1.23
C PHE A 87 -12.64 -0.56 -1.13
N LYS A 88 -13.35 -0.81 -2.24
CA LYS A 88 -14.53 -1.70 -2.28
C LYS A 88 -14.24 -3.11 -1.79
N VAL A 89 -13.03 -3.61 -1.97
CA VAL A 89 -12.63 -4.95 -1.50
C VAL A 89 -11.97 -4.95 -0.13
N GLY A 90 -11.92 -3.80 0.56
CA GLY A 90 -11.47 -3.72 1.95
C GLY A 90 -10.05 -3.18 2.17
N ALA A 91 -9.39 -2.62 1.16
CA ALA A 91 -8.15 -1.89 1.40
C ALA A 91 -8.41 -0.66 2.29
N ILE A 92 -7.54 -0.40 3.27
CA ILE A 92 -7.68 0.76 4.17
C ILE A 92 -7.08 2.04 3.58
N GLY A 93 -6.25 1.90 2.59
CA GLY A 93 -5.56 2.96 1.88
C GLY A 93 -4.90 2.41 0.62
N VAL A 94 -4.28 3.27 -0.15
CA VAL A 94 -3.52 2.92 -1.36
C VAL A 94 -2.22 3.69 -1.41
N GLY A 95 -1.18 3.08 -2.00
CA GLY A 95 0.07 3.75 -2.31
C GLY A 95 0.15 4.09 -3.79
N MET A 96 0.31 5.38 -4.10
CA MET A 96 0.45 5.87 -5.46
C MET A 96 1.86 6.44 -5.66
N GLY A 97 2.45 6.14 -6.79
CA GLY A 97 3.75 6.68 -7.21
C GLY A 97 3.61 7.53 -8.47
N SER A 98 3.95 6.96 -9.62
CA SER A 98 3.97 7.65 -10.90
C SER A 98 2.62 8.24 -11.32
N SER A 99 1.51 7.63 -10.91
CA SER A 99 0.16 8.13 -11.18
C SER A 99 -0.26 9.29 -10.27
N LEU A 100 0.44 9.50 -9.15
CA LEU A 100 0.21 10.65 -8.27
C LEU A 100 0.81 11.94 -8.88
N PHE A 101 1.98 11.81 -9.50
CA PHE A 101 2.72 12.94 -10.07
C PHE A 101 2.70 12.84 -11.60
N ASP A 102 1.78 13.57 -12.23
CA ASP A 102 1.69 13.62 -13.68
C ASP A 102 2.96 14.29 -14.27
N LYS A 103 3.69 13.51 -15.07
CA LYS A 103 4.99 13.94 -15.61
C LYS A 103 4.87 15.11 -16.59
N ALA A 104 3.77 15.19 -17.34
CA ALA A 104 3.56 16.26 -18.31
C ALA A 104 3.24 17.58 -17.58
N LEU A 105 2.41 17.54 -16.55
CA LEU A 105 2.11 18.71 -15.72
C LEU A 105 3.36 19.23 -15.02
N ILE A 106 4.21 18.32 -14.53
CA ILE A 106 5.48 18.70 -13.90
C ILE A 106 6.44 19.31 -14.91
N ALA A 107 6.62 18.69 -16.07
CA ALA A 107 7.53 19.19 -17.12
C ALA A 107 7.13 20.57 -17.63
N ASN A 108 5.84 20.88 -17.64
CA ASN A 108 5.30 22.17 -18.08
C ASN A 108 5.17 23.21 -16.94
N ASN A 109 5.59 22.88 -15.71
CA ASN A 109 5.38 23.69 -14.52
C ASN A 109 3.91 24.09 -14.31
N ASP A 110 2.98 23.23 -14.70
CA ASP A 110 1.54 23.45 -14.57
C ASP A 110 1.08 23.12 -13.15
N TYR A 111 1.26 24.05 -12.24
CA TYR A 111 0.90 23.89 -10.83
C TYR A 111 -0.62 23.84 -10.61
N ASP A 112 -1.39 24.56 -11.41
CA ASP A 112 -2.85 24.54 -11.34
C ASP A 112 -3.39 23.18 -11.82
N GLY A 113 -2.84 22.65 -12.89
CA GLY A 113 -3.15 21.30 -13.37
C GLY A 113 -2.82 20.23 -12.32
N LEU A 114 -1.65 20.31 -11.67
CA LEU A 114 -1.27 19.42 -10.57
C LEU A 114 -2.24 19.53 -9.40
N PHE A 115 -2.64 20.74 -9.03
CA PHE A 115 -3.60 20.93 -7.95
C PHE A 115 -4.96 20.28 -8.28
N GLN A 116 -5.46 20.46 -9.50
CA GLN A 116 -6.71 19.79 -9.92
C GLN A 116 -6.56 18.27 -9.97
N HIS A 117 -5.41 17.76 -10.40
CA HIS A 117 -5.11 16.33 -10.38
C HIS A 117 -5.18 15.76 -8.95
N PHE A 118 -4.53 16.40 -7.99
CA PHE A 118 -4.59 15.98 -6.57
C PHE A 118 -5.99 16.08 -5.99
N LYS A 119 -6.75 17.13 -6.32
CA LYS A 119 -8.16 17.25 -5.91
C LYS A 119 -9.00 16.10 -6.44
N LYS A 120 -8.79 15.69 -7.69
CA LYS A 120 -9.50 14.57 -8.29
C LYS A 120 -9.19 13.28 -7.54
N ILE A 121 -7.92 12.99 -7.25
CA ILE A 121 -7.50 11.82 -6.48
C ILE A 121 -8.13 11.84 -5.08
N ALA A 122 -8.04 12.96 -4.37
CA ALA A 122 -8.61 13.10 -3.04
C ALA A 122 -10.14 12.87 -3.03
N LYS A 123 -10.85 13.36 -4.04
CA LYS A 123 -12.28 13.13 -4.21
C LYS A 123 -12.61 11.64 -4.40
N GLU A 124 -11.85 10.94 -5.26
CA GLU A 124 -12.04 9.50 -5.46
C GLU A 124 -11.79 8.70 -4.18
N VAL A 125 -10.74 9.03 -3.43
CA VAL A 125 -10.48 8.40 -2.12
C VAL A 125 -11.62 8.67 -1.13
N PHE A 126 -12.12 9.91 -1.06
CA PHE A 126 -13.21 10.28 -0.17
C PHE A 126 -14.50 9.52 -0.52
N ASN A 127 -14.88 9.49 -1.79
CA ASN A 127 -16.07 8.79 -2.26
C ASN A 127 -15.99 7.27 -2.02
N ALA A 128 -14.81 6.69 -2.20
CA ALA A 128 -14.59 5.25 -2.03
C ALA A 128 -14.62 4.77 -0.57
N LYS A 129 -14.54 5.68 0.40
CA LYS A 129 -14.59 5.38 1.84
C LYS A 129 -15.98 5.54 2.46
N GLN A 130 -16.95 6.05 1.71
CA GLN A 130 -18.34 6.13 2.11
C GLN A 130 -19.09 4.82 1.81
#